data_285c9fb438a77960bcd5ec2897005a3f
#
_entry.id   285c9fb438a77960bcd5ec2897005a3f
#
_cell.length_a   1.000
_cell.length_b   1.000
_cell.length_c   1.000
_cell.angle_alpha   90.00
_cell.angle_beta   90.00
_cell.angle_gamma   90.00
#
_symmetry.space_group_name_H-M   'P 1'
#
loop_
_entity.id
_entity.type
_entity.pdbx_description
1 polymer ?
#
loop_
_entity_poly.entity_id
_entity_poly.type
_entity_poly.pdbx_seq_one_letter_code
_entity_poly.pdbx_strand_id
1 'polypeptide(L)'
;MKESELAFWQKTARHYTRSMDRSAPLYAAVCERIRPHLSRDMNVLELACGTGQPSFPLSPYVRLWEATDAAPAMIQEAKKRIGSSRLHFSVQDAAHLPYAPESFDAVVIANALHILPEPDRVLREIQRVLKPGGWLFAPTFVHGGGRLARLRTWCMERTGFHVYHRWNAGEFVSYLSMHDFWVVEHALLGGRVLPLCCAACRWTPAERITAQSRSEGRLHGRYPGTGLGTAE
;
A
#
# COMPACT_ATOMS: atom_id res chain seq x y z
N MET A 1 16.70 -0.87 -1.05
CA MET A 1 16.49 -1.10 -2.52
C MET A 1 17.84 -1.25 -3.21
N LYS A 2 17.97 -2.11 -4.27
CA LYS A 2 19.23 -2.27 -5.01
C LYS A 2 19.52 -1.03 -5.86
N GLU A 3 20.80 -0.72 -6.09
CA GLU A 3 21.23 0.45 -6.87
C GLU A 3 20.69 0.44 -8.32
N SER A 4 20.63 -0.74 -8.94
CA SER A 4 20.06 -0.90 -10.29
C SER A 4 18.56 -0.58 -10.38
N GLU A 5 17.80 -0.89 -9.33
CA GLU A 5 16.36 -0.59 -9.25
C GLU A 5 16.14 0.90 -9.04
N LEU A 6 16.94 1.50 -8.16
CA LEU A 6 16.92 2.94 -7.95
C LEU A 6 17.23 3.69 -9.26
N ALA A 7 18.24 3.24 -10.01
CA ALA A 7 18.60 3.80 -11.30
C ALA A 7 17.47 3.67 -12.34
N PHE A 8 16.75 2.55 -12.34
CA PHE A 8 15.56 2.38 -13.19
C PHE A 8 14.49 3.44 -12.90
N TRP A 9 14.11 3.61 -11.62
CA TRP A 9 13.10 4.59 -11.21
C TRP A 9 13.55 6.02 -11.44
N GLN A 10 14.81 6.32 -11.22
CA GLN A 10 15.42 7.62 -11.54
C GLN A 10 15.26 7.97 -13.05
N LYS A 11 15.58 7.01 -13.93
CA LYS A 11 15.51 7.20 -15.38
C LYS A 11 14.07 7.32 -15.90
N THR A 12 13.14 6.61 -15.28
CA THR A 12 11.75 6.51 -15.79
C THR A 12 10.82 7.58 -15.24
N ALA A 13 11.20 8.34 -14.21
CA ALA A 13 10.32 9.27 -13.48
C ALA A 13 9.51 10.22 -14.39
N ARG A 14 10.15 10.84 -15.38
CA ARG A 14 9.48 11.76 -16.32
C ARG A 14 8.41 11.09 -17.19
N HIS A 15 8.63 9.84 -17.58
CA HIS A 15 7.69 9.07 -18.39
C HIS A 15 6.61 8.40 -17.52
N TYR A 16 6.94 8.13 -16.27
CA TYR A 16 6.05 7.49 -15.31
C TYR A 16 4.78 8.32 -15.09
N THR A 17 4.89 9.64 -14.92
CA THR A 17 3.73 10.53 -14.75
C THR A 17 2.74 10.35 -15.92
N ARG A 18 3.20 10.42 -17.17
CA ARG A 18 2.34 10.24 -18.36
C ARG A 18 1.73 8.84 -18.46
N SER A 19 2.46 7.81 -18.03
CA SER A 19 1.93 6.43 -18.03
C SER A 19 0.85 6.26 -16.98
N MET A 20 0.96 6.96 -15.86
CA MET A 20 -0.02 6.94 -14.77
C MET A 20 -1.32 7.65 -15.11
N ASP A 21 -1.30 8.63 -16.03
CA ASP A 21 -2.54 9.27 -16.52
C ASP A 21 -3.52 8.24 -17.10
N ARG A 22 -3.01 7.20 -17.77
CA ARG A 22 -3.83 6.09 -18.28
C ARG A 22 -4.43 5.22 -17.18
N SER A 23 -3.81 5.21 -16.01
CA SER A 23 -4.26 4.47 -14.83
C SER A 23 -5.07 5.35 -13.86
N ALA A 24 -5.34 6.62 -14.22
CA ALA A 24 -6.06 7.56 -13.36
C ALA A 24 -7.40 7.02 -12.84
N PRO A 25 -8.26 6.35 -13.66
CA PRO A 25 -9.51 5.77 -13.15
C PRO A 25 -9.28 4.69 -12.07
N LEU A 26 -8.22 3.89 -12.22
CA LEU A 26 -7.87 2.87 -11.22
C LEU A 26 -7.43 3.50 -9.90
N TYR A 27 -6.57 4.53 -9.97
CA TYR A 27 -6.14 5.25 -8.76
C TYR A 27 -7.28 6.04 -8.12
N ALA A 28 -8.22 6.58 -8.90
CA ALA A 28 -9.43 7.20 -8.39
C ALA A 28 -10.25 6.20 -7.55
N ALA A 29 -10.48 4.97 -8.07
CA ALA A 29 -11.16 3.92 -7.34
C ALA A 29 -10.41 3.49 -6.06
N VAL A 30 -9.06 3.47 -6.07
CA VAL A 30 -8.26 3.25 -4.87
C VAL A 30 -8.48 4.37 -3.85
N CYS A 31 -8.43 5.62 -4.29
CA CYS A 31 -8.64 6.77 -3.41
C CYS A 31 -10.05 6.81 -2.80
N GLU A 32 -11.08 6.44 -3.56
CA GLU A 32 -12.45 6.32 -3.07
C GLU A 32 -12.59 5.31 -1.93
N ARG A 33 -11.79 4.23 -1.94
CA ARG A 33 -11.79 3.24 -0.85
C ARG A 33 -10.99 3.69 0.36
N ILE A 34 -9.91 4.43 0.18
CA ILE A 34 -9.08 4.93 1.29
C ILE A 34 -9.77 6.11 2.00
N ARG A 35 -10.38 7.02 1.25
CA ARG A 35 -10.93 8.28 1.76
C ARG A 35 -11.89 8.15 2.96
N PRO A 36 -12.82 7.17 3.02
CA PRO A 36 -13.75 7.03 4.14
C PRO A 36 -13.07 6.75 5.49
N HIS A 37 -11.84 6.25 5.47
CA HIS A 37 -11.07 5.91 6.67
C HIS A 37 -10.15 7.06 7.15
N LEU A 38 -10.10 8.16 6.40
CA LEU A 38 -9.27 9.32 6.72
C LEU A 38 -10.05 10.37 7.48
N SER A 39 -9.39 11.06 8.42
CA SER A 39 -9.93 12.19 9.16
C SER A 39 -8.92 13.33 9.26
N ARG A 40 -9.40 14.54 9.54
CA ARG A 40 -8.59 15.77 9.51
C ARG A 40 -7.55 15.90 10.63
N ASP A 41 -7.58 15.03 11.59
CA ASP A 41 -6.64 14.93 12.71
C ASP A 41 -5.49 13.93 12.46
N MET A 42 -5.62 13.10 11.41
CA MET A 42 -4.63 12.06 11.10
C MET A 42 -3.35 12.60 10.48
N ASN A 43 -2.23 12.02 10.89
CA ASN A 43 -0.96 12.04 10.18
C ASN A 43 -0.85 10.78 9.32
N VAL A 44 -0.64 10.95 8.04
CA VAL A 44 -0.52 9.84 7.07
C VAL A 44 0.88 9.82 6.48
N LEU A 45 1.48 8.65 6.43
CA LEU A 45 2.73 8.39 5.70
C LEU A 45 2.41 7.61 4.43
N GLU A 46 2.90 8.08 3.29
CA GLU A 46 2.86 7.32 2.04
C GLU A 46 4.27 6.88 1.66
N LEU A 47 4.43 5.57 1.45
CA LEU A 47 5.69 4.95 1.05
C LEU A 47 5.68 4.62 -0.44
N ALA A 48 6.83 4.82 -1.10
CA ALA A 48 6.98 4.63 -2.55
C ALA A 48 5.91 5.39 -3.34
N CYS A 49 5.72 6.66 -3.01
CA CYS A 49 4.64 7.51 -3.56
C CYS A 49 4.78 7.77 -5.07
N GLY A 50 5.95 7.48 -5.66
CA GLY A 50 6.24 7.79 -7.04
C GLY A 50 6.04 9.28 -7.33
N THR A 51 5.14 9.58 -8.27
CA THR A 51 4.80 10.96 -8.62
C THR A 51 3.48 11.45 -7.97
N GLY A 52 3.04 10.77 -6.88
CA GLY A 52 1.99 11.26 -5.97
C GLY A 52 0.55 10.96 -6.40
N GLN A 53 0.27 9.80 -7.00
CA GLN A 53 -1.08 9.44 -7.45
C GLN A 53 -2.13 9.45 -6.32
N PRO A 54 -1.92 8.78 -5.17
CA PRO A 54 -2.81 8.90 -3.99
C PRO A 54 -2.59 10.21 -3.22
N SER A 55 -1.34 10.73 -3.18
CA SER A 55 -0.98 11.90 -2.36
C SER A 55 -1.84 13.12 -2.65
N PHE A 56 -1.96 13.50 -3.93
CA PHE A 56 -2.66 14.74 -4.31
C PHE A 56 -4.16 14.70 -3.99
N PRO A 57 -4.93 13.65 -4.34
CA PRO A 57 -6.36 13.61 -4.06
C PRO A 57 -6.69 13.39 -2.58
N LEU A 58 -5.81 12.73 -1.79
CA LEU A 58 -6.13 12.35 -0.42
C LEU A 58 -5.57 13.31 0.64
N SER A 59 -4.46 13.99 0.39
CA SER A 59 -3.86 14.91 1.36
C SER A 59 -4.77 16.03 1.87
N PRO A 60 -5.79 16.54 1.14
CA PRO A 60 -6.70 17.55 1.67
C PRO A 60 -7.58 17.07 2.84
N TYR A 61 -7.72 15.75 3.02
CA TYR A 61 -8.62 15.15 4.01
C TYR A 61 -7.96 14.83 5.36
N VAL A 62 -6.66 15.13 5.52
CA VAL A 62 -5.87 14.78 6.71
C VAL A 62 -5.20 16.03 7.30
N ARG A 63 -4.58 15.89 8.47
CA ARG A 63 -3.76 16.94 9.08
C ARG A 63 -2.44 17.10 8.37
N LEU A 64 -1.75 15.97 8.13
CA LEU A 64 -0.44 15.90 7.48
C LEU A 64 -0.41 14.67 6.57
N TRP A 65 0.09 14.84 5.35
CA TRP A 65 0.43 13.77 4.44
C TRP A 65 1.90 13.84 4.08
N GLU A 66 2.69 12.94 4.62
CA GLU A 66 4.11 12.79 4.30
C GLU A 66 4.26 11.73 3.21
N ALA A 67 4.59 12.14 1.99
CA ALA A 67 4.76 11.29 0.83
C ALA A 67 6.24 11.05 0.57
N THR A 68 6.66 9.78 0.56
CA THR A 68 8.08 9.41 0.47
C THR A 68 8.34 8.45 -0.68
N ASP A 69 9.49 8.63 -1.33
CA ASP A 69 9.99 7.69 -2.34
C ASP A 69 11.52 7.61 -2.24
N ALA A 70 12.07 6.45 -2.52
CA ALA A 70 13.52 6.26 -2.48
C ALA A 70 14.23 6.91 -3.68
N ALA A 71 13.52 7.17 -4.79
CA ALA A 71 14.06 7.77 -6.00
C ALA A 71 13.90 9.30 -5.97
N PRO A 72 14.99 10.10 -5.80
CA PRO A 72 14.93 11.56 -5.83
C PRO A 72 14.23 12.13 -7.07
N ALA A 73 14.39 11.51 -8.24
CA ALA A 73 13.73 11.95 -9.45
C ALA A 73 12.20 11.84 -9.41
N MET A 74 11.65 10.83 -8.70
CA MET A 74 10.20 10.72 -8.46
C MET A 74 9.70 11.89 -7.62
N ILE A 75 10.39 12.19 -6.53
CA ILE A 75 10.06 13.33 -5.65
C ILE A 75 10.18 14.67 -6.40
N GLN A 76 11.20 14.84 -7.25
CA GLN A 76 11.34 16.04 -8.08
C GLN A 76 10.16 16.19 -9.05
N GLU A 77 9.72 15.12 -9.70
CA GLU A 77 8.55 15.16 -10.60
C GLU A 77 7.25 15.44 -9.81
N ALA A 78 7.07 14.81 -8.64
CA ALA A 78 5.91 15.07 -7.79
C ALA A 78 5.82 16.53 -7.36
N LYS A 79 6.94 17.14 -6.95
CA LYS A 79 7.02 18.54 -6.51
C LYS A 79 6.73 19.58 -7.60
N LYS A 80 6.69 19.19 -8.88
CA LYS A 80 6.28 20.10 -9.97
C LYS A 80 4.78 20.37 -9.97
N ARG A 81 3.99 19.56 -9.28
CA ARG A 81 2.54 19.72 -9.16
C ARG A 81 2.21 20.51 -7.91
N ILE A 82 1.16 21.35 -7.99
CA ILE A 82 0.66 22.06 -6.84
C ILE A 82 -0.23 21.12 -6.03
N GLY A 83 0.12 20.93 -4.76
CA GLY A 83 -0.61 20.09 -3.82
C GLY A 83 -1.27 20.91 -2.71
N SER A 84 -1.89 20.18 -1.78
CA SER A 84 -2.35 20.75 -0.52
C SER A 84 -1.18 21.26 0.33
N SER A 85 -1.37 22.31 1.12
CA SER A 85 -0.38 22.76 2.12
C SER A 85 -0.07 21.69 3.19
N ARG A 86 -0.86 20.63 3.24
CA ARG A 86 -0.71 19.47 4.14
C ARG A 86 0.12 18.36 3.55
N LEU A 87 0.50 18.47 2.26
CA LEU A 87 1.26 17.46 1.53
C LEU A 87 2.73 17.83 1.49
N HIS A 88 3.56 16.96 2.05
CA HIS A 88 5.00 17.08 2.05
C HIS A 88 5.61 15.92 1.29
N PHE A 89 6.70 16.20 0.57
CA PHE A 89 7.44 15.18 -0.18
C PHE A 89 8.88 15.10 0.30
N SER A 90 9.36 13.90 0.64
CA SER A 90 10.74 13.66 1.02
C SER A 90 11.32 12.39 0.40
N VAL A 91 12.64 12.29 0.34
CA VAL A 91 13.34 11.10 -0.16
C VAL A 91 13.65 10.21 1.02
N GLN A 92 13.05 9.00 1.08
CA GLN A 92 13.23 8.05 2.17
C GLN A 92 13.24 6.61 1.64
N ASP A 93 14.02 5.75 2.28
CA ASP A 93 13.95 4.30 2.07
C ASP A 93 12.87 3.70 2.98
N ALA A 94 11.87 3.06 2.40
CA ALA A 94 10.78 2.42 3.12
C ALA A 94 11.24 1.31 4.09
N ALA A 95 12.44 0.75 3.89
CA ALA A 95 13.05 -0.25 4.77
C ALA A 95 13.81 0.35 5.96
N HIS A 96 13.99 1.70 6.00
CA HIS A 96 14.68 2.44 7.07
C HIS A 96 14.09 3.84 7.19
N LEU A 97 13.03 3.96 7.96
CA LEU A 97 12.30 5.22 8.10
C LEU A 97 12.88 6.07 9.24
N PRO A 98 13.16 7.37 9.01
CA PRO A 98 13.73 8.26 10.04
C PRO A 98 12.66 8.80 11.01
N TYR A 99 11.52 8.15 11.11
CA TYR A 99 10.42 8.57 11.97
C TYR A 99 10.44 7.81 13.29
N ALA A 100 9.98 8.46 14.36
CA ALA A 100 9.80 7.81 15.66
C ALA A 100 8.73 6.70 15.59
N PRO A 101 8.77 5.71 16.48
CA PRO A 101 7.67 4.75 16.62
C PRO A 101 6.33 5.46 16.85
N GLU A 102 5.24 4.86 16.41
CA GLU A 102 3.87 5.32 16.65
C GLU A 102 3.60 6.78 16.20
N SER A 103 4.24 7.22 15.11
CA SER A 103 4.16 8.61 14.61
C SER A 103 2.94 8.85 13.69
N PHE A 104 2.42 7.80 13.05
CA PHE A 104 1.41 7.92 12.03
C PHE A 104 0.12 7.16 12.38
N ASP A 105 -1.01 7.77 12.03
CA ASP A 105 -2.34 7.18 12.20
C ASP A 105 -2.69 6.24 11.05
N ALA A 106 -2.08 6.47 9.87
CA ALA A 106 -2.21 5.60 8.70
C ALA A 106 -0.92 5.58 7.88
N VAL A 107 -0.67 4.43 7.23
CA VAL A 107 0.36 4.26 6.20
C VAL A 107 -0.30 3.80 4.91
N VAL A 108 0.10 4.40 3.79
CA VAL A 108 -0.27 4.00 2.43
C VAL A 108 0.97 3.48 1.71
N ILE A 109 0.88 2.30 1.10
CA ILE A 109 1.92 1.77 0.23
C ILE A 109 1.28 1.21 -1.04
N ALA A 110 1.25 2.04 -2.09
CA ALA A 110 0.52 1.74 -3.32
C ALA A 110 1.43 1.16 -4.40
N ASN A 111 1.12 -0.05 -4.87
CA ASN A 111 1.81 -0.72 -5.98
C ASN A 111 3.33 -0.89 -5.80
N ALA A 112 3.79 -1.04 -4.56
CA ALA A 112 5.21 -1.16 -4.25
C ALA A 112 5.59 -2.53 -3.66
N LEU A 113 4.81 -3.12 -2.77
CA LEU A 113 5.20 -4.36 -2.06
C LEU A 113 5.65 -5.49 -2.99
N HIS A 114 4.97 -5.67 -4.14
CA HIS A 114 5.30 -6.74 -5.10
C HIS A 114 6.61 -6.52 -5.87
N ILE A 115 7.14 -5.30 -5.86
CA ILE A 115 8.40 -4.93 -6.53
C ILE A 115 9.54 -4.66 -5.55
N LEU A 116 9.31 -4.80 -4.26
CA LEU A 116 10.37 -4.67 -3.25
C LEU A 116 11.04 -6.02 -3.02
N PRO A 117 12.38 -6.07 -2.94
CA PRO A 117 13.10 -7.33 -2.69
C PRO A 117 12.91 -7.86 -1.27
N GLU A 118 12.69 -6.98 -0.29
CA GLU A 118 12.55 -7.30 1.13
C GLU A 118 11.28 -6.68 1.73
N PRO A 119 10.08 -7.08 1.28
CA PRO A 119 8.84 -6.47 1.74
C PRO A 119 8.56 -6.70 3.24
N ASP A 120 9.04 -7.80 3.81
CA ASP A 120 8.95 -8.09 5.24
C ASP A 120 9.62 -7.02 6.11
N ARG A 121 10.76 -6.49 5.64
CA ARG A 121 11.45 -5.41 6.33
C ARG A 121 10.65 -4.12 6.29
N VAL A 122 10.04 -3.84 5.15
CA VAL A 122 9.16 -2.69 4.99
C VAL A 122 7.92 -2.81 5.88
N LEU A 123 7.31 -4.00 5.96
CA LEU A 123 6.16 -4.21 6.85
C LEU A 123 6.54 -4.03 8.34
N ARG A 124 7.73 -4.46 8.77
CA ARG A 124 8.22 -4.20 10.13
C ARG A 124 8.41 -2.70 10.42
N GLU A 125 8.94 -1.94 9.46
CA GLU A 125 9.04 -0.48 9.59
C GLU A 125 7.67 0.20 9.63
N ILE A 126 6.72 -0.28 8.80
CA ILE A 126 5.33 0.19 8.85
C ILE A 126 4.73 -0.07 10.24
N GLN A 127 4.89 -1.28 10.79
CA GLN A 127 4.42 -1.61 12.14
C GLN A 127 5.03 -0.70 13.21
N ARG A 128 6.32 -0.42 13.09
CA ARG A 128 7.04 0.44 14.04
C ARG A 128 6.50 1.87 14.05
N VAL A 129 6.25 2.44 12.86
CA VAL A 129 5.83 3.84 12.75
C VAL A 129 4.33 4.06 12.87
N LEU A 130 3.51 3.00 12.71
CA LEU A 130 2.08 3.06 12.92
C LEU A 130 1.75 3.12 14.40
N LYS A 131 0.79 3.96 14.75
CA LYS A 131 0.14 3.92 16.06
C LYS A 131 -0.65 2.61 16.22
N PRO A 132 -0.76 2.08 17.44
CA PRO A 132 -1.66 0.96 17.70
C PRO A 132 -3.09 1.26 17.24
N GLY A 133 -3.68 0.33 16.49
CA GLY A 133 -4.98 0.52 15.83
C GLY A 133 -4.93 1.36 14.57
N GLY A 134 -3.74 1.77 14.11
CA GLY A 134 -3.56 2.52 12.87
C GLY A 134 -3.91 1.73 11.61
N TRP A 135 -4.12 2.44 10.51
CA TRP A 135 -4.47 1.86 9.23
C TRP A 135 -3.26 1.59 8.35
N LEU A 136 -3.22 0.42 7.71
CA LEU A 136 -2.39 0.15 6.55
C LEU A 136 -3.28 0.02 5.31
N PHE A 137 -3.05 0.86 4.30
CA PHE A 137 -3.64 0.74 2.96
C PHE A 137 -2.58 0.25 1.98
N ALA A 138 -2.77 -0.96 1.45
CA ALA A 138 -1.79 -1.61 0.59
C ALA A 138 -2.41 -2.04 -0.75
N PRO A 139 -2.82 -1.11 -1.63
CA PRO A 139 -3.23 -1.47 -2.97
C PRO A 139 -2.04 -2.03 -3.75
N THR A 140 -2.17 -3.24 -4.28
CA THR A 140 -1.07 -3.97 -4.92
C THR A 140 -1.57 -4.73 -6.15
N PHE A 141 -0.85 -4.64 -7.27
CA PHE A 141 -1.14 -5.48 -8.42
C PHE A 141 -0.93 -6.96 -8.06
N VAL A 142 -1.95 -7.77 -8.34
CA VAL A 142 -1.94 -9.20 -8.11
C VAL A 142 -2.01 -9.95 -9.43
N HIS A 143 -1.43 -11.14 -9.46
CA HIS A 143 -1.36 -11.92 -10.69
C HIS A 143 -2.57 -12.86 -10.78
N GLY A 144 -3.41 -12.62 -11.80
CA GLY A 144 -4.36 -13.64 -12.25
C GLY A 144 -3.61 -14.75 -12.99
N GLY A 145 -3.99 -16.02 -12.81
CA GLY A 145 -3.30 -17.21 -13.35
C GLY A 145 -3.29 -17.39 -14.88
N GLY A 146 -3.50 -16.34 -15.68
CA GLY A 146 -3.64 -16.43 -17.14
C GLY A 146 -2.31 -16.33 -17.91
N ARG A 147 -2.23 -17.01 -19.07
CA ARG A 147 -1.05 -16.97 -19.97
C ARG A 147 -0.71 -15.54 -20.43
N LEU A 148 -1.73 -14.69 -20.66
CA LEU A 148 -1.55 -13.29 -21.04
C LEU A 148 -0.91 -12.44 -19.93
N ALA A 149 -1.27 -12.66 -18.66
CA ALA A 149 -0.68 -11.97 -17.54
C ALA A 149 0.82 -12.30 -17.41
N ARG A 150 1.18 -13.58 -17.60
CA ARG A 150 2.58 -14.05 -17.59
C ARG A 150 3.40 -13.43 -18.73
N LEU A 151 2.84 -13.38 -19.96
CA LEU A 151 3.51 -12.75 -21.11
C LEU A 151 3.75 -11.25 -20.87
N ARG A 152 2.75 -10.53 -20.34
CA ARG A 152 2.87 -9.09 -20.05
C ARG A 152 3.94 -8.83 -18.99
N THR A 153 3.97 -9.59 -17.90
CA THR A 153 5.01 -9.48 -16.87
C THR A 153 6.40 -9.73 -17.47
N TRP A 154 6.55 -10.77 -18.29
CA TRP A 154 7.80 -11.07 -18.98
C TRP A 154 8.26 -9.91 -19.89
N CYS A 155 7.34 -9.27 -20.64
CA CYS A 155 7.66 -8.08 -21.44
C CYS A 155 8.11 -6.91 -20.56
N MET A 156 7.46 -6.68 -19.41
CA MET A 156 7.83 -5.60 -18.48
C MET A 156 9.20 -5.84 -17.85
N GLU A 157 9.52 -7.07 -17.46
CA GLU A 157 10.82 -7.42 -16.88
C GLU A 157 11.98 -7.16 -17.84
N ARG A 158 11.76 -7.26 -19.17
CA ARG A 158 12.77 -6.90 -20.19
C ARG A 158 13.10 -5.41 -20.24
N THR A 159 12.28 -4.54 -19.67
CA THR A 159 12.55 -3.10 -19.58
C THR A 159 13.38 -2.72 -18.35
N GLY A 160 13.76 -3.68 -17.50
CA GLY A 160 14.45 -3.47 -16.22
C GLY A 160 13.50 -3.32 -15.02
N PHE A 161 12.19 -3.50 -15.25
CA PHE A 161 11.20 -3.56 -14.17
C PHE A 161 11.17 -4.98 -13.58
N HIS A 162 11.48 -5.12 -12.28
CA HIS A 162 11.48 -6.41 -11.62
C HIS A 162 10.26 -6.59 -10.73
N VAL A 163 9.58 -7.74 -10.86
CA VAL A 163 8.51 -8.19 -9.97
C VAL A 163 9.07 -9.32 -9.11
N TYR A 164 9.30 -9.05 -7.82
CA TYR A 164 9.85 -10.02 -6.88
C TYR A 164 8.78 -10.99 -6.36
N HIS A 165 7.56 -10.48 -6.14
CA HIS A 165 6.48 -11.24 -5.54
C HIS A 165 5.26 -11.26 -6.45
N ARG A 166 4.81 -12.46 -6.80
CA ARG A 166 3.69 -12.67 -7.74
C ARG A 166 2.51 -13.28 -7.02
N TRP A 167 2.01 -12.57 -6.04
CA TRP A 167 0.84 -13.01 -5.29
C TRP A 167 -0.44 -12.98 -6.14
N ASN A 168 -1.31 -13.96 -5.94
CA ASN A 168 -2.73 -13.78 -6.21
C ASN A 168 -3.39 -13.00 -5.04
N ALA A 169 -4.67 -12.65 -5.16
CA ALA A 169 -5.34 -11.83 -4.13
C ALA A 169 -5.39 -12.53 -2.77
N GLY A 170 -5.69 -13.84 -2.73
CA GLY A 170 -5.73 -14.60 -1.49
C GLY A 170 -4.36 -14.75 -0.83
N GLU A 171 -3.32 -15.00 -1.62
CA GLU A 171 -1.94 -15.06 -1.14
C GLU A 171 -1.48 -13.72 -0.58
N PHE A 172 -1.85 -12.60 -1.23
CA PHE A 172 -1.50 -11.26 -0.75
C PHE A 172 -2.21 -10.94 0.58
N VAL A 173 -3.50 -11.23 0.69
CA VAL A 173 -4.26 -11.06 1.95
C VAL A 173 -3.65 -11.92 3.06
N SER A 174 -3.33 -13.20 2.77
CA SER A 174 -2.67 -14.10 3.72
C SER A 174 -1.29 -13.59 4.13
N TYR A 175 -0.52 -13.04 3.18
CA TYR A 175 0.79 -12.45 3.44
C TYR A 175 0.70 -11.27 4.43
N LEU A 176 -0.26 -10.36 4.27
CA LEU A 176 -0.49 -9.27 5.22
C LEU A 176 -0.90 -9.79 6.60
N SER A 177 -1.77 -10.81 6.63
CA SER A 177 -2.22 -11.41 7.89
C SER A 177 -1.09 -12.14 8.65
N MET A 178 -0.15 -12.78 7.95
CA MET A 178 1.03 -13.40 8.55
C MET A 178 2.00 -12.37 9.17
N HIS A 179 1.87 -11.10 8.80
CA HIS A 179 2.62 -9.98 9.37
C HIS A 179 1.77 -9.16 10.36
N ASP A 180 0.85 -9.80 11.08
CA ASP A 180 0.03 -9.22 12.15
C ASP A 180 -0.85 -8.03 11.71
N PHE A 181 -1.16 -7.93 10.42
CA PHE A 181 -2.14 -6.98 9.92
C PHE A 181 -3.52 -7.64 9.80
N TRP A 182 -4.49 -7.14 10.57
CA TRP A 182 -5.88 -7.56 10.44
C TRP A 182 -6.50 -6.95 9.20
N VAL A 183 -6.75 -7.74 8.16
CA VAL A 183 -7.40 -7.29 6.93
C VAL A 183 -8.88 -7.07 7.18
N VAL A 184 -9.29 -5.80 7.27
CA VAL A 184 -10.68 -5.39 7.53
C VAL A 184 -11.52 -5.54 6.28
N GLU A 185 -10.96 -5.09 5.16
CA GLU A 185 -11.60 -5.22 3.84
C GLU A 185 -10.55 -5.37 2.74
N HIS A 186 -10.94 -6.03 1.67
CA HIS A 186 -10.18 -6.03 0.43
C HIS A 186 -11.12 -6.08 -0.78
N ALA A 187 -10.66 -5.54 -1.91
CA ALA A 187 -11.40 -5.59 -3.15
C ALA A 187 -10.46 -5.70 -4.35
N LEU A 188 -10.92 -6.40 -5.38
CA LEU A 188 -10.24 -6.43 -6.67
C LEU A 188 -10.76 -5.27 -7.54
N LEU A 189 -9.84 -4.43 -7.97
CA LEU A 189 -10.09 -3.30 -8.85
C LEU A 189 -9.43 -3.53 -10.21
N GLY A 190 -10.03 -3.02 -11.28
CA GLY A 190 -9.45 -3.08 -12.62
C GLY A 190 -9.78 -4.34 -13.40
N GLY A 191 -9.06 -4.57 -14.52
CA GLY A 191 -9.36 -5.61 -15.49
C GLY A 191 -8.82 -6.99 -15.12
N ARG A 192 -9.34 -8.02 -15.82
CA ARG A 192 -8.97 -9.43 -15.63
C ARG A 192 -7.48 -9.75 -15.83
N VAL A 193 -6.74 -8.93 -16.57
CA VAL A 193 -5.34 -9.23 -16.95
C VAL A 193 -4.35 -8.86 -15.86
N LEU A 194 -4.58 -7.77 -15.15
CA LEU A 194 -3.76 -7.34 -14.01
C LEU A 194 -4.65 -6.62 -13.01
N PRO A 195 -5.40 -7.37 -12.19
CA PRO A 195 -6.22 -6.78 -11.15
C PRO A 195 -5.34 -6.19 -10.04
N LEU A 196 -5.85 -5.16 -9.40
CA LEU A 196 -5.25 -4.55 -8.21
C LEU A 196 -6.06 -5.01 -7.00
N CYS A 197 -5.42 -5.67 -6.04
CA CYS A 197 -6.00 -5.96 -4.75
C CYS A 197 -5.81 -4.74 -3.83
N CYS A 198 -6.88 -4.04 -3.52
CA CYS A 198 -6.87 -2.95 -2.55
C CYS A 198 -7.21 -3.52 -1.18
N ALA A 199 -6.21 -3.68 -0.31
CA ALA A 199 -6.39 -4.15 1.06
C ALA A 199 -6.32 -2.97 2.03
N ALA A 200 -7.29 -2.90 2.96
CA ALA A 200 -7.31 -2.00 4.10
C ALA A 200 -7.21 -2.83 5.38
N CYS A 201 -6.18 -2.56 6.17
CA CYS A 201 -5.82 -3.36 7.32
C CYS A 201 -5.71 -2.49 8.58
N ARG A 202 -5.98 -3.10 9.75
CA ARG A 202 -5.63 -2.55 11.05
C ARG A 202 -4.39 -3.26 11.59
N TRP A 203 -3.55 -2.50 12.25
CA TRP A 203 -2.44 -3.06 12.98
C TRP A 203 -2.66 -2.93 14.49
N THR A 204 -2.48 -4.04 15.21
CA THR A 204 -2.54 -4.06 16.66
C THR A 204 -1.39 -4.91 17.20
N PRO A 205 -0.49 -4.37 18.03
CA PRO A 205 0.58 -5.15 18.64
C PRO A 205 0.05 -6.36 19.39
N ALA A 206 0.72 -7.52 19.25
CA ALA A 206 0.31 -8.78 19.89
C ALA A 206 0.15 -8.66 21.42
N GLU A 207 0.95 -7.82 22.08
CA GLU A 207 0.87 -7.56 23.52
C GLU A 207 -0.45 -6.91 23.94
N ARG A 208 -1.10 -6.13 23.07
CA ARG A 208 -2.42 -5.54 23.38
C ARG A 208 -3.58 -6.49 23.12
N ILE A 209 -3.43 -7.45 22.21
CA ILE A 209 -4.44 -8.48 21.98
C ILE A 209 -4.60 -9.35 23.24
N THR A 210 -3.49 -9.71 23.89
CA THR A 210 -3.52 -10.47 25.16
C THR A 210 -4.07 -9.68 26.33
N ALA A 211 -3.90 -8.38 26.38
CA ALA A 211 -4.47 -7.52 27.42
C ALA A 211 -5.98 -7.33 27.24
N GLN A 212 -6.43 -7.16 25.98
CA GLN A 212 -7.84 -6.97 25.64
C GLN A 212 -8.65 -8.27 25.80
N SER A 213 -8.09 -9.43 25.39
CA SER A 213 -8.72 -10.73 25.61
C SER A 213 -8.81 -11.12 27.09
N ARG A 214 -7.93 -10.62 27.96
CA ARG A 214 -8.04 -10.78 29.42
C ARG A 214 -9.12 -9.88 30.03
N SER A 215 -9.40 -8.72 29.44
CA SER A 215 -10.47 -7.81 29.88
C SER A 215 -11.86 -8.19 29.35
N GLU A 216 -11.93 -8.81 28.17
CA GLU A 216 -13.16 -9.26 27.51
C GLU A 216 -13.47 -10.75 27.73
N GLY A 217 -12.74 -11.43 28.60
CA GLY A 217 -12.87 -12.85 28.94
C GLY A 217 -14.21 -13.29 29.59
N ARG A 218 -15.31 -12.56 29.32
CA ARG A 218 -16.70 -12.93 29.50
C ARG A 218 -17.54 -12.26 28.42
N LEU A 219 -17.63 -12.86 27.24
CA LEU A 219 -18.85 -12.84 26.41
C LEU A 219 -18.58 -13.55 25.06
N HIS A 220 -19.06 -14.79 25.03
CA HIS A 220 -19.59 -15.57 23.90
C HIS A 220 -18.84 -15.57 22.55
N GLY A 221 -18.17 -16.71 22.33
CA GLY A 221 -17.88 -17.21 20.99
C GLY A 221 -19.14 -17.41 20.15
N ARG A 222 -19.09 -16.87 18.93
CA ARG A 222 -19.75 -17.44 17.74
C ARG A 222 -19.04 -16.87 16.51
N TYR A 223 -18.28 -17.72 15.85
CA TYR A 223 -17.89 -17.49 14.45
C TYR A 223 -19.17 -17.61 13.59
N PRO A 224 -19.47 -16.67 12.71
CA PRO A 224 -20.47 -16.91 11.67
C PRO A 224 -19.85 -17.85 10.65
N GLY A 225 -20.42 -19.04 10.55
CA GLY A 225 -20.06 -20.05 9.59
C GLY A 225 -20.24 -19.54 8.15
N THR A 226 -19.29 -19.91 7.30
CA THR A 226 -19.32 -19.80 5.84
C THR A 226 -20.49 -20.60 5.29
N GLY A 227 -21.59 -19.94 4.98
CA GLY A 227 -22.69 -20.52 4.20
C GLY A 227 -22.32 -20.52 2.71
N LEU A 228 -21.85 -21.66 2.21
CA LEU A 228 -21.87 -21.98 0.79
C LEU A 228 -23.32 -22.29 0.39
N GLY A 229 -24.01 -21.35 -0.21
CA GLY A 229 -25.26 -21.56 -0.91
C GLY A 229 -24.98 -22.01 -2.32
N THR A 230 -25.17 -23.30 -2.58
CA THR A 230 -25.38 -23.84 -3.93
C THR A 230 -26.80 -23.48 -4.33
N ALA A 231 -26.96 -22.77 -5.44
CA ALA A 231 -28.23 -22.68 -6.18
C ALA A 231 -28.05 -23.30 -7.55
N GLU A 232 -28.96 -24.18 -7.85
CA GLU A 232 -29.22 -24.87 -9.14
C GLU A 232 -29.42 -23.92 -10.32
#